data_f510600f43dca076c5967e970de40cca
#
_entry.id   f510600f43dca076c5967e970de40cca
#
_cell.length_a   1.000
_cell.length_b   1.000
_cell.length_c   1.000
_cell.angle_alpha   90.00
_cell.angle_beta   90.00
_cell.angle_gamma   90.00
#
_symmetry.space_group_name_H-M   'P 1'
#
loop_
_entity.id
_entity.type
_entity.pdbx_description
1 polymer ?
#
loop_
_entity_poly.entity_id
_entity_poly.type
_entity_poly.pdbx_seq_one_letter_code
_entity_poly.pdbx_strand_id
1 'polypeptide(L)'
;MKIFKKLADKGKLNIVAIPKTIDNDVGATENSIGFNTAVAVATEALDNLQATAASHHRAMILQVMGRDAGHIALNTGIAGGADVILIPELPFTVDGIIKKLNEMKKHNIHHSLIVVAEAVKTEKGETYMVQYADGEKRLGGIGDYLADQIIKKSGIECRVTTLGHVQRGARPTANDRILASAFGVHAVDLLARGKFNRMVAWQNRYVVDVAIDEAINTYKVVDQNEGLIDTAFALGIYIGTT
;
A
#
# COMPACT_ATOMS: atom_id res chain seq x y z
N MET A 1 1.82 17.94 8.57
CA MET A 1 1.41 19.12 7.78
C MET A 1 0.43 20.06 8.50
N LYS A 2 -0.73 19.62 9.02
CA LYS A 2 -1.75 20.51 9.63
C LYS A 2 -1.24 21.48 10.73
N ILE A 3 -0.32 21.04 11.59
CA ILE A 3 0.28 21.89 12.65
C ILE A 3 1.14 22.99 12.05
N PHE A 4 2.01 22.65 11.10
CA PHE A 4 2.90 23.61 10.43
C PHE A 4 2.08 24.62 9.63
N LYS A 5 1.01 24.19 8.95
CA LYS A 5 0.09 25.08 8.26
C LYS A 5 -0.52 26.12 9.20
N LYS A 6 -1.01 25.72 10.38
CA LYS A 6 -1.54 26.64 11.38
C LYS A 6 -0.52 27.68 11.86
N LEU A 7 0.78 27.32 11.93
CA LEU A 7 1.85 28.24 12.27
C LEU A 7 2.17 29.21 11.13
N ALA A 8 2.16 28.71 9.89
CA ALA A 8 2.36 29.53 8.70
C ALA A 8 1.24 30.58 8.52
N ASP A 9 -0.04 30.17 8.68
CA ASP A 9 -1.20 31.08 8.59
C ASP A 9 -1.16 32.20 9.64
N LYS A 10 -0.49 31.98 10.76
CA LYS A 10 -0.26 33.01 11.77
C LYS A 10 0.95 33.93 11.46
N GLY A 11 1.53 33.80 10.27
CA GLY A 11 2.72 34.56 9.87
C GLY A 11 3.98 34.24 10.67
N LYS A 12 3.97 33.11 11.42
CA LYS A 12 5.11 32.72 12.29
C LYS A 12 6.11 31.83 11.63
N LEU A 13 5.82 31.27 10.45
CA LEU A 13 6.67 30.28 9.82
C LEU A 13 6.51 30.30 8.29
N ASN A 14 7.63 30.51 7.60
CA ASN A 14 7.72 30.36 6.16
C ASN A 14 8.11 28.91 5.84
N ILE A 15 7.22 28.15 5.20
CA ILE A 15 7.42 26.72 4.95
C ILE A 15 7.25 26.33 3.49
N VAL A 16 8.03 25.33 3.07
CA VAL A 16 7.78 24.48 1.91
C VAL A 16 7.74 23.03 2.40
N ALA A 17 6.71 22.31 2.03
CA ALA A 17 6.53 20.93 2.43
C ALA A 17 7.07 19.97 1.37
N ILE A 18 7.61 18.82 1.83
CA ILE A 18 8.06 17.71 0.98
C ILE A 18 7.26 16.47 1.40
N PRO A 19 6.53 15.80 0.48
CA PRO A 19 5.74 14.63 0.82
C PRO A 19 6.64 13.42 1.09
N LYS A 20 6.54 12.87 2.32
CA LYS A 20 7.32 11.73 2.78
C LYS A 20 6.42 10.81 3.61
N THR A 21 6.03 9.71 3.00
CA THR A 21 5.29 8.60 3.60
C THR A 21 5.48 7.36 2.73
N ILE A 22 5.47 6.17 3.34
CA ILE A 22 5.46 4.92 2.57
C ILE A 22 4.07 4.63 1.99
N ASP A 23 3.02 5.18 2.59
CA ASP A 23 1.62 4.86 2.28
C ASP A 23 1.13 5.46 0.96
N ASN A 24 1.87 6.44 0.42
CA ASN A 24 1.56 7.17 -0.81
C ASN A 24 0.17 7.84 -0.81
N ASP A 25 -0.29 8.23 0.37
CA ASP A 25 -1.63 8.74 0.67
C ASP A 25 -1.73 10.28 0.70
N VAL A 26 -0.65 10.98 0.35
CA VAL A 26 -0.63 12.45 0.28
C VAL A 26 -1.28 12.91 -1.01
N GLY A 27 -2.28 13.78 -0.90
CA GLY A 27 -2.96 14.38 -2.05
C GLY A 27 -2.07 15.26 -2.92
N ALA A 28 -2.50 15.51 -4.14
CA ALA A 28 -1.85 16.36 -5.12
C ALA A 28 -0.42 15.94 -5.54
N THR A 29 0.02 14.73 -5.22
CA THR A 29 1.28 14.15 -5.72
C THR A 29 1.09 12.69 -6.12
N GLU A 30 1.68 12.28 -7.24
CA GLU A 30 1.65 10.89 -7.68
C GLU A 30 2.50 9.98 -6.78
N ASN A 31 3.64 10.50 -6.33
CA ASN A 31 4.60 9.74 -5.52
C ASN A 31 5.03 10.54 -4.29
N SER A 32 5.20 9.84 -3.18
CA SER A 32 5.83 10.33 -1.96
C SER A 32 7.13 9.57 -1.67
N ILE A 33 8.10 10.23 -1.03
CA ILE A 33 9.39 9.63 -0.68
C ILE A 33 9.15 8.48 0.31
N GLY A 34 9.66 7.31 -0.02
CA GLY A 34 9.58 6.09 0.79
C GLY A 34 8.64 5.03 0.23
N PHE A 35 7.68 5.40 -0.63
CA PHE A 35 6.72 4.47 -1.21
C PHE A 35 7.39 3.39 -2.07
N ASN A 36 8.23 3.79 -3.03
CA ASN A 36 8.93 2.83 -3.90
C ASN A 36 9.80 1.85 -3.11
N THR A 37 10.43 2.32 -2.04
CA THR A 37 11.23 1.46 -1.17
C THR A 37 10.35 0.46 -0.40
N ALA A 38 9.20 0.90 0.12
CA ALA A 38 8.29 0.00 0.81
C ALA A 38 7.69 -1.07 -0.11
N VAL A 39 7.38 -0.72 -1.37
CA VAL A 39 6.94 -1.67 -2.40
C VAL A 39 8.05 -2.67 -2.72
N ALA A 40 9.30 -2.21 -2.88
CA ALA A 40 10.45 -3.09 -3.15
C ALA A 40 10.66 -4.12 -2.04
N VAL A 41 10.58 -3.70 -0.76
CA VAL A 41 10.68 -4.62 0.40
C VAL A 41 9.56 -5.66 0.39
N ALA A 42 8.35 -5.23 0.10
CA ALA A 42 7.20 -6.14 0.08
C ALA A 42 7.25 -7.10 -1.10
N THR A 43 7.72 -6.65 -2.27
CA THR A 43 7.93 -7.51 -3.45
C THR A 43 9.01 -8.56 -3.19
N GLU A 44 10.16 -8.18 -2.60
CA GLU A 44 11.20 -9.13 -2.21
C GLU A 44 10.69 -10.17 -1.21
N ALA A 45 9.87 -9.74 -0.24
CA ALA A 45 9.26 -10.68 0.69
C ALA A 45 8.29 -11.64 -0.02
N LEU A 46 7.53 -11.17 -1.00
CA LEU A 46 6.62 -12.01 -1.78
C LEU A 46 7.38 -13.02 -2.63
N ASP A 47 8.48 -12.61 -3.28
CA ASP A 47 9.38 -13.50 -4.03
C ASP A 47 9.94 -14.61 -3.14
N ASN A 48 10.35 -14.28 -1.92
CA ASN A 48 10.83 -15.26 -0.94
C ASN A 48 9.73 -16.26 -0.51
N LEU A 49 8.47 -15.84 -0.49
CA LEU A 49 7.33 -16.71 -0.17
C LEU A 49 6.95 -17.63 -1.33
N GLN A 50 7.23 -17.27 -2.57
CA GLN A 50 6.92 -18.06 -3.76
C GLN A 50 7.50 -19.48 -3.68
N ALA A 51 8.78 -19.58 -3.39
CA ALA A 51 9.47 -20.88 -3.35
C ALA A 51 8.88 -21.81 -2.27
N THR A 52 8.59 -21.26 -1.09
CA THR A 52 8.00 -22.06 0.00
C THR A 52 6.52 -22.36 -0.24
N ALA A 53 5.76 -21.47 -0.90
CA ALA A 53 4.38 -21.74 -1.32
C ALA A 53 4.31 -22.93 -2.27
N ALA A 54 5.17 -22.94 -3.29
CA ALA A 54 5.23 -23.99 -4.30
C ALA A 54 5.65 -25.35 -3.72
N SER A 55 6.70 -25.40 -2.87
CA SER A 55 7.21 -26.64 -2.31
C SER A 55 6.26 -27.30 -1.32
N HIS A 56 5.43 -26.52 -0.63
CA HIS A 56 4.49 -27.01 0.37
C HIS A 56 3.02 -27.04 -0.08
N HIS A 57 2.74 -26.64 -1.30
CA HIS A 57 1.36 -26.58 -1.84
C HIS A 57 0.38 -25.80 -0.98
N ARG A 58 0.77 -24.59 -0.53
CA ARG A 58 0.03 -23.76 0.41
C ARG A 58 -0.34 -22.40 -0.21
N ALA A 59 -1.34 -21.76 0.38
CA ALA A 59 -1.58 -20.35 0.17
C ALA A 59 -0.75 -19.53 1.17
N MET A 60 0.09 -18.63 0.65
CA MET A 60 0.87 -17.71 1.47
C MET A 60 0.21 -16.34 1.45
N ILE A 61 -0.11 -15.80 2.62
CA ILE A 61 -0.73 -14.49 2.78
C ILE A 61 0.34 -13.52 3.29
N LEU A 62 0.64 -12.50 2.49
CA LEU A 62 1.53 -11.40 2.85
C LEU A 62 0.69 -10.18 3.27
N GLN A 63 0.70 -9.86 4.55
CA GLN A 63 0.08 -8.64 5.06
C GLN A 63 1.09 -7.50 5.02
N VAL A 64 0.73 -6.39 4.34
CA VAL A 64 1.57 -5.22 4.16
C VAL A 64 0.97 -4.00 4.84
N MET A 65 1.82 -3.03 5.18
CA MET A 65 1.40 -1.71 5.64
C MET A 65 0.73 -0.91 4.52
N GLY A 66 0.25 0.28 4.81
CA GLY A 66 -0.36 1.21 3.85
C GLY A 66 -1.41 2.09 4.50
N ARG A 67 -1.63 1.96 5.83
CA ARG A 67 -2.72 2.62 6.54
C ARG A 67 -4.06 2.35 5.86
N ASP A 68 -4.79 3.45 5.58
CA ASP A 68 -6.15 3.40 5.01
C ASP A 68 -6.16 3.30 3.47
N ALA A 69 -4.99 3.15 2.81
CA ALA A 69 -4.84 3.08 1.36
C ALA A 69 -4.15 1.79 0.90
N GLY A 70 -4.61 1.26 -0.23
CA GLY A 70 -4.15 0.00 -0.81
C GLY A 70 -2.94 0.09 -1.74
N HIS A 71 -2.30 1.27 -1.88
CA HIS A 71 -1.24 1.49 -2.87
C HIS A 71 -0.07 0.50 -2.76
N ILE A 72 0.41 0.20 -1.54
CA ILE A 72 1.51 -0.75 -1.36
C ILE A 72 1.07 -2.15 -1.77
N ALA A 73 -0.11 -2.60 -1.31
CA ALA A 73 -0.61 -3.94 -1.62
C ALA A 73 -0.83 -4.15 -3.12
N LEU A 74 -1.43 -3.17 -3.80
CA LEU A 74 -1.68 -3.21 -5.24
C LEU A 74 -0.38 -3.31 -6.03
N ASN A 75 0.56 -2.40 -5.78
CA ASN A 75 1.83 -2.38 -6.51
C ASN A 75 2.68 -3.63 -6.20
N THR A 76 2.74 -4.06 -4.94
CA THR A 76 3.45 -5.28 -4.54
C THR A 76 2.86 -6.52 -5.19
N GLY A 77 1.52 -6.65 -5.17
CA GLY A 77 0.86 -7.82 -5.70
C GLY A 77 1.02 -7.96 -7.21
N ILE A 78 0.94 -6.87 -7.96
CA ILE A 78 1.19 -6.88 -9.41
C ILE A 78 2.66 -7.19 -9.69
N ALA A 79 3.59 -6.49 -9.02
CA ALA A 79 5.02 -6.64 -9.26
C ALA A 79 5.55 -8.03 -8.88
N GLY A 80 5.06 -8.62 -7.80
CA GLY A 80 5.48 -9.94 -7.31
C GLY A 80 4.61 -11.10 -7.78
N GLY A 81 3.66 -10.86 -8.70
CA GLY A 81 2.83 -11.92 -9.31
C GLY A 81 1.87 -12.60 -8.33
N ALA A 82 1.22 -11.84 -7.46
CA ALA A 82 0.19 -12.37 -6.57
C ALA A 82 -1.03 -12.87 -7.35
N ASP A 83 -1.66 -13.91 -6.84
CA ASP A 83 -2.92 -14.45 -7.39
C ASP A 83 -4.15 -13.71 -6.85
N VAL A 84 -4.00 -13.13 -5.66
CA VAL A 84 -5.05 -12.37 -4.98
C VAL A 84 -4.43 -11.10 -4.38
N ILE A 85 -5.06 -9.96 -4.61
CA ILE A 85 -4.72 -8.68 -3.99
C ILE A 85 -5.96 -8.12 -3.31
N LEU A 86 -5.84 -7.79 -2.01
CA LEU A 86 -6.94 -7.21 -1.25
C LEU A 86 -6.54 -5.82 -0.75
N ILE A 87 -7.35 -4.83 -1.11
CA ILE A 87 -7.16 -3.43 -0.75
C ILE A 87 -8.42 -2.86 -0.09
N PRO A 88 -8.31 -1.86 0.79
CA PRO A 88 -9.47 -1.32 1.50
C PRO A 88 -10.48 -0.61 0.59
N GLU A 89 -10.08 -0.19 -0.60
CA GLU A 89 -10.92 0.52 -1.57
C GLU A 89 -11.89 -0.39 -2.34
N LEU A 90 -11.59 -1.70 -2.40
CA LEU A 90 -12.43 -2.68 -3.11
C LEU A 90 -13.00 -3.71 -2.13
N PRO A 91 -14.32 -3.94 -2.13
CA PRO A 91 -14.90 -5.01 -1.34
C PRO A 91 -14.50 -6.37 -1.92
N PHE A 92 -14.36 -7.37 -1.05
CA PHE A 92 -14.06 -8.73 -1.44
C PHE A 92 -15.00 -9.72 -0.75
N THR A 93 -15.01 -10.96 -1.23
CA THR A 93 -15.64 -12.08 -0.53
C THR A 93 -14.64 -13.23 -0.35
N VAL A 94 -14.72 -13.92 0.78
CA VAL A 94 -13.92 -15.13 1.02
C VAL A 94 -14.24 -16.20 -0.03
N ASP A 95 -15.50 -16.29 -0.43
CA ASP A 95 -15.93 -17.23 -1.48
C ASP A 95 -15.32 -16.89 -2.84
N GLY A 96 -15.14 -15.60 -3.16
CA GLY A 96 -14.42 -15.15 -4.36
C GLY A 96 -12.93 -15.56 -4.34
N ILE A 97 -12.28 -15.40 -3.19
CA ILE A 97 -10.90 -15.89 -3.02
C ILE A 97 -10.84 -17.41 -3.24
N ILE A 98 -11.73 -18.17 -2.58
CA ILE A 98 -11.75 -19.64 -2.69
C ILE A 98 -12.05 -20.08 -4.13
N LYS A 99 -12.93 -19.38 -4.84
CA LYS A 99 -13.20 -19.63 -6.26
C LYS A 99 -11.91 -19.49 -7.07
N LYS A 100 -11.17 -18.40 -6.90
CA LYS A 100 -9.87 -18.19 -7.58
C LYS A 100 -8.88 -19.32 -7.28
N LEU A 101 -8.71 -19.67 -6.00
CA LEU A 101 -7.79 -20.75 -5.60
C LEU A 101 -8.21 -22.12 -6.19
N ASN A 102 -9.49 -22.40 -6.28
CA ASN A 102 -10.00 -23.63 -6.89
C ASN A 102 -9.84 -23.64 -8.41
N GLU A 103 -9.96 -22.50 -9.08
CA GLU A 103 -9.66 -22.36 -10.51
C GLU A 103 -8.18 -22.66 -10.78
N MET A 104 -7.26 -22.15 -9.96
CA MET A 104 -5.84 -22.46 -10.07
C MET A 104 -5.56 -23.96 -9.91
N LYS A 105 -6.20 -24.61 -8.93
CA LYS A 105 -6.09 -26.08 -8.75
C LYS A 105 -6.52 -26.87 -9.97
N LYS A 106 -7.55 -26.46 -10.71
CA LYS A 106 -7.98 -27.09 -11.96
C LYS A 106 -6.89 -27.02 -13.04
N HIS A 107 -6.03 -26.02 -12.97
CA HIS A 107 -4.86 -25.87 -13.85
C HIS A 107 -3.57 -26.47 -13.27
N ASN A 108 -3.67 -27.36 -12.27
CA ASN A 108 -2.55 -28.00 -11.61
C ASN A 108 -1.63 -27.05 -10.81
N ILE A 109 -2.12 -25.87 -10.45
CA ILE A 109 -1.41 -24.92 -9.59
C ILE A 109 -1.95 -25.10 -8.18
N HIS A 110 -1.14 -25.67 -7.29
CA HIS A 110 -1.54 -26.05 -5.93
C HIS A 110 -1.02 -25.09 -4.84
N HIS A 111 -0.41 -23.98 -5.22
CA HIS A 111 0.07 -22.93 -4.33
C HIS A 111 -0.51 -21.60 -4.77
N SER A 112 -0.49 -20.62 -3.89
CA SER A 112 -0.96 -19.27 -4.22
C SER A 112 -0.31 -18.22 -3.35
N LEU A 113 -0.22 -16.99 -3.89
CA LEU A 113 0.25 -15.80 -3.20
C LEU A 113 -0.90 -14.81 -3.06
N ILE A 114 -1.15 -14.39 -1.84
CA ILE A 114 -2.19 -13.43 -1.48
C ILE A 114 -1.52 -12.23 -0.82
N VAL A 115 -1.72 -11.03 -1.36
CA VAL A 115 -1.27 -9.78 -0.73
C VAL A 115 -2.48 -9.06 -0.17
N VAL A 116 -2.39 -8.65 1.09
CA VAL A 116 -3.48 -7.93 1.78
C VAL A 116 -2.96 -6.67 2.48
N ALA A 117 -3.62 -5.53 2.25
CA ALA A 117 -3.35 -4.30 2.99
C ALA A 117 -3.92 -4.38 4.42
N GLU A 118 -3.19 -3.84 5.39
CA GLU A 118 -3.55 -3.91 6.83
C GLU A 118 -4.92 -3.31 7.18
N ALA A 119 -5.44 -2.39 6.35
CA ALA A 119 -6.72 -1.72 6.56
C ALA A 119 -7.90 -2.38 5.86
N VAL A 120 -7.70 -3.50 5.19
CA VAL A 120 -8.79 -4.28 4.61
C VAL A 120 -9.77 -4.68 5.70
N LYS A 121 -11.06 -4.44 5.45
CA LYS A 121 -12.13 -4.79 6.37
C LYS A 121 -12.61 -6.22 6.10
N THR A 122 -13.16 -6.87 7.12
CA THR A 122 -13.82 -8.17 6.93
C THR A 122 -15.01 -8.03 6.00
N GLU A 123 -15.58 -9.15 5.51
CA GLU A 123 -16.80 -9.15 4.70
C GLU A 123 -17.99 -8.46 5.40
N LYS A 124 -17.96 -8.35 6.73
CA LYS A 124 -18.97 -7.64 7.53
C LYS A 124 -18.67 -6.14 7.69
N GLY A 125 -17.60 -5.64 7.07
CA GLY A 125 -17.18 -4.24 7.18
C GLY A 125 -16.44 -3.90 8.47
N GLU A 126 -16.05 -4.89 9.27
CA GLU A 126 -15.33 -4.71 10.52
C GLU A 126 -13.84 -4.50 10.26
N THR A 127 -13.23 -3.53 10.94
CA THR A 127 -11.78 -3.30 10.90
C THR A 127 -11.11 -4.23 11.91
N TYR A 128 -10.12 -4.97 11.45
CA TYR A 128 -9.33 -5.83 12.34
C TYR A 128 -8.26 -5.01 13.04
N MET A 129 -8.26 -5.05 14.38
CA MET A 129 -7.37 -4.26 15.22
C MET A 129 -6.69 -5.17 16.25
N VAL A 130 -5.39 -5.07 16.37
CA VAL A 130 -4.60 -5.72 17.41
C VAL A 130 -4.43 -4.75 18.57
N GLN A 131 -4.76 -5.18 19.79
CA GLN A 131 -4.51 -4.41 20.99
C GLN A 131 -3.09 -4.70 21.50
N TYR A 132 -2.31 -3.65 21.69
CA TYR A 132 -0.95 -3.72 22.19
C TYR A 132 -0.91 -3.57 23.72
N ALA A 133 0.24 -3.91 24.32
CA ALA A 133 0.44 -3.84 25.77
C ALA A 133 0.32 -2.42 26.35
N ASP A 134 0.51 -1.39 25.53
CA ASP A 134 0.30 0.02 25.86
C ASP A 134 -1.18 0.44 25.86
N GLY A 135 -2.11 -0.50 25.55
CA GLY A 135 -3.54 -0.26 25.45
C GLY A 135 -3.98 0.32 24.10
N GLU A 136 -3.06 0.71 23.22
CA GLU A 136 -3.40 1.21 21.90
C GLU A 136 -3.87 0.07 20.98
N LYS A 137 -4.85 0.39 20.12
CA LYS A 137 -5.31 -0.48 19.06
C LYS A 137 -4.70 0.00 17.73
N ARG A 138 -4.07 -0.91 17.00
CA ARG A 138 -3.47 -0.64 15.70
C ARG A 138 -4.01 -1.62 14.67
N LEU A 139 -4.04 -1.18 13.40
CA LEU A 139 -4.43 -2.04 12.27
C LEU A 139 -3.54 -3.29 12.24
N GLY A 140 -4.13 -4.45 11.98
CA GLY A 140 -3.39 -5.70 11.87
C GLY A 140 -4.24 -6.93 12.15
N GLY A 141 -3.74 -8.11 11.75
CA GLY A 141 -4.42 -9.39 11.98
C GLY A 141 -5.46 -9.76 10.91
N ILE A 142 -5.66 -8.94 9.89
CA ILE A 142 -6.57 -9.29 8.78
C ILE A 142 -6.07 -10.50 8.01
N GLY A 143 -4.75 -10.68 7.88
CA GLY A 143 -4.15 -11.86 7.28
C GLY A 143 -4.54 -13.14 8.01
N ASP A 144 -4.49 -13.13 9.35
CA ASP A 144 -4.87 -14.28 10.18
C ASP A 144 -6.37 -14.60 10.06
N TYR A 145 -7.22 -13.55 10.05
CA TYR A 145 -8.65 -13.71 9.80
C TYR A 145 -8.90 -14.39 8.44
N LEU A 146 -8.23 -13.94 7.38
CA LEU A 146 -8.38 -14.53 6.04
C LEU A 146 -7.92 -15.98 6.01
N ALA A 147 -6.77 -16.29 6.62
CA ALA A 147 -6.27 -17.65 6.72
C ALA A 147 -7.30 -18.57 7.39
N ASP A 148 -7.84 -18.14 8.53
CA ASP A 148 -8.87 -18.88 9.26
C ASP A 148 -10.12 -19.13 8.42
N GLN A 149 -10.62 -18.11 7.71
CA GLN A 149 -11.82 -18.24 6.87
C GLN A 149 -11.58 -19.16 5.67
N ILE A 150 -10.44 -19.03 4.99
CA ILE A 150 -10.09 -19.87 3.84
C ILE A 150 -9.94 -21.34 4.28
N ILE A 151 -9.21 -21.60 5.38
CA ILE A 151 -9.03 -22.96 5.91
C ILE A 151 -10.40 -23.58 6.29
N LYS A 152 -11.23 -22.84 7.03
CA LYS A 152 -12.55 -23.35 7.48
C LYS A 152 -13.49 -23.68 6.33
N LYS A 153 -13.51 -22.85 5.28
CA LYS A 153 -14.45 -23.04 4.16
C LYS A 153 -13.96 -23.98 3.07
N SER A 154 -12.63 -24.10 2.87
CA SER A 154 -12.08 -24.83 1.72
C SER A 154 -11.07 -25.94 2.08
N GLY A 155 -10.57 -25.98 3.31
CA GLY A 155 -9.50 -26.88 3.71
C GLY A 155 -8.13 -26.53 3.09
N ILE A 156 -8.00 -25.42 2.36
CA ILE A 156 -6.71 -24.99 1.79
C ILE A 156 -5.83 -24.48 2.92
N GLU A 157 -4.65 -25.06 3.09
CA GLU A 157 -3.72 -24.66 4.13
C GLU A 157 -3.12 -23.29 3.82
N CYS A 158 -3.22 -22.36 4.78
CA CYS A 158 -2.71 -21.01 4.66
C CYS A 158 -1.60 -20.73 5.68
N ARG A 159 -0.65 -19.86 5.32
CA ARG A 159 0.33 -19.28 6.25
C ARG A 159 0.37 -17.78 6.07
N VAL A 160 0.52 -17.06 7.16
CA VAL A 160 0.53 -15.59 7.18
C VAL A 160 1.93 -15.09 7.49
N THR A 161 2.34 -14.09 6.76
CA THR A 161 3.54 -13.29 7.04
C THR A 161 3.11 -11.82 7.11
N THR A 162 3.31 -11.20 8.27
CA THR A 162 3.06 -9.77 8.46
C THR A 162 4.39 -9.03 8.43
N LEU A 163 4.60 -8.17 7.43
CA LEU A 163 5.87 -7.43 7.31
C LEU A 163 6.04 -6.37 8.40
N GLY A 164 4.99 -5.64 8.75
CA GLY A 164 5.05 -4.59 9.74
C GLY A 164 6.19 -3.59 9.47
N HIS A 165 6.89 -3.19 10.53
CA HIS A 165 7.91 -2.14 10.48
C HIS A 165 9.17 -2.49 9.65
N VAL A 166 9.38 -3.73 9.26
CA VAL A 166 10.48 -4.12 8.34
C VAL A 166 10.37 -3.34 7.02
N GLN A 167 9.15 -3.04 6.56
CA GLN A 167 8.93 -2.21 5.36
C GLN A 167 9.49 -0.79 5.47
N ARG A 168 9.78 -0.31 6.70
CA ARG A 168 10.33 1.04 6.94
C ARG A 168 11.85 1.03 7.09
N GLY A 169 12.51 -0.13 7.09
CA GLY A 169 13.91 -0.31 7.48
C GLY A 169 14.89 -0.47 6.34
N ALA A 170 14.45 -0.58 5.10
CA ALA A 170 15.32 -0.84 3.97
C ALA A 170 16.11 0.39 3.48
N ARG A 171 17.18 0.11 2.74
CA ARG A 171 17.91 1.16 2.01
C ARG A 171 17.03 1.75 0.92
N PRO A 172 17.00 3.08 0.74
CA PRO A 172 16.18 3.70 -0.30
C PRO A 172 16.52 3.19 -1.69
N THR A 173 15.50 2.87 -2.48
CA THR A 173 15.65 2.55 -3.91
C THR A 173 16.21 3.74 -4.69
N ALA A 174 16.70 3.47 -5.91
CA ALA A 174 17.15 4.52 -6.81
C ALA A 174 16.04 5.55 -7.09
N ASN A 175 14.81 5.09 -7.27
CA ASN A 175 13.65 5.96 -7.51
C ASN A 175 13.39 6.93 -6.36
N ASP A 176 13.38 6.44 -5.12
CA ASP A 176 13.17 7.31 -3.95
C ASP A 176 14.32 8.32 -3.77
N ARG A 177 15.57 7.93 -4.09
CA ARG A 177 16.73 8.84 -4.04
C ARG A 177 16.63 9.95 -5.08
N ILE A 178 16.24 9.61 -6.32
CA ILE A 178 16.05 10.58 -7.41
C ILE A 178 14.91 11.53 -7.05
N LEU A 179 13.78 11.00 -6.60
CA LEU A 179 12.62 11.78 -6.19
C LEU A 179 12.96 12.75 -5.04
N ALA A 180 13.70 12.26 -4.02
CA ALA A 180 14.11 13.07 -2.89
C ALA A 180 15.05 14.22 -3.32
N SER A 181 16.00 13.95 -4.24
CA SER A 181 16.89 14.97 -4.78
C SER A 181 16.11 16.01 -5.58
N ALA A 182 15.19 15.58 -6.46
CA ALA A 182 14.38 16.48 -7.25
C ALA A 182 13.48 17.37 -6.38
N PHE A 183 12.84 16.79 -5.37
CA PHE A 183 12.01 17.53 -4.41
C PHE A 183 12.83 18.51 -3.58
N GLY A 184 14.03 18.11 -3.14
CA GLY A 184 14.93 18.98 -2.38
C GLY A 184 15.36 20.21 -3.16
N VAL A 185 15.80 20.03 -4.41
CA VAL A 185 16.18 21.15 -5.30
C VAL A 185 15.01 22.11 -5.50
N HIS A 186 13.83 21.59 -5.83
CA HIS A 186 12.66 22.43 -6.10
C HIS A 186 12.17 23.15 -4.82
N ALA A 187 12.23 22.49 -3.66
CA ALA A 187 11.86 23.12 -2.39
C ALA A 187 12.79 24.29 -2.03
N VAL A 188 14.11 24.15 -2.25
CA VAL A 188 15.07 25.25 -2.04
C VAL A 188 14.83 26.40 -3.00
N ASP A 189 14.54 26.12 -4.27
CA ASP A 189 14.20 27.15 -5.27
C ASP A 189 12.94 27.94 -4.88
N LEU A 190 11.89 27.26 -4.39
CA LEU A 190 10.68 27.92 -3.87
C LEU A 190 10.99 28.84 -2.69
N LEU A 191 11.82 28.39 -1.74
CA LEU A 191 12.25 29.21 -0.61
C LEU A 191 13.04 30.44 -1.08
N ALA A 192 13.98 30.25 -2.01
CA ALA A 192 14.80 31.35 -2.56
C ALA A 192 13.95 32.41 -3.30
N ARG A 193 12.86 32.01 -3.91
CA ARG A 193 11.89 32.91 -4.58
C ARG A 193 10.83 33.47 -3.63
N GLY A 194 10.88 33.20 -2.34
CA GLY A 194 9.87 33.64 -1.37
C GLY A 194 8.49 32.99 -1.54
N LYS A 195 8.41 31.86 -2.23
CA LYS A 195 7.16 31.09 -2.41
C LYS A 195 6.95 30.15 -1.23
N PHE A 196 6.21 30.61 -0.25
CA PHE A 196 5.90 29.86 0.96
C PHE A 196 4.49 29.25 0.93
N ASN A 197 4.20 28.38 1.90
CA ASN A 197 2.92 27.65 2.01
C ASN A 197 2.65 26.75 0.80
N ARG A 198 3.72 26.24 0.21
CA ARG A 198 3.68 25.31 -0.92
C ARG A 198 4.17 23.94 -0.50
N MET A 199 3.70 22.91 -1.19
CA MET A 199 4.26 21.55 -1.15
C MET A 199 4.83 21.24 -2.53
N VAL A 200 6.06 20.70 -2.58
CA VAL A 200 6.56 20.10 -3.82
C VAL A 200 5.79 18.82 -4.13
N ALA A 201 5.50 18.58 -5.40
CA ALA A 201 4.73 17.43 -5.85
C ALA A 201 5.31 16.86 -7.14
N TRP A 202 5.07 15.57 -7.38
CA TRP A 202 5.39 14.90 -8.63
C TRP A 202 4.09 14.71 -9.42
N GLN A 203 4.01 15.33 -10.59
CA GLN A 203 2.83 15.24 -11.47
C GLN A 203 3.29 15.17 -12.93
N ASN A 204 2.77 14.21 -13.68
CA ASN A 204 3.04 14.06 -15.12
C ASN A 204 4.54 14.11 -15.48
N ARG A 205 5.38 13.47 -14.69
CA ARG A 205 6.86 13.44 -14.81
C ARG A 205 7.58 14.75 -14.52
N TYR A 206 6.91 15.73 -13.93
CA TYR A 206 7.51 17.00 -13.52
C TYR A 206 7.43 17.18 -12.01
N VAL A 207 8.43 17.89 -11.47
CA VAL A 207 8.33 18.45 -10.13
C VAL A 207 7.58 19.78 -10.24
N VAL A 208 6.47 19.86 -9.56
CA VAL A 208 5.64 21.08 -9.49
C VAL A 208 5.47 21.51 -8.04
N ASP A 209 4.84 22.66 -7.82
CA ASP A 209 4.44 23.11 -6.50
C ASP A 209 2.93 23.30 -6.42
N VAL A 210 2.32 22.83 -5.35
CA VAL A 210 0.90 22.93 -5.06
C VAL A 210 0.66 23.66 -3.74
N ALA A 211 -0.54 24.18 -3.52
CA ALA A 211 -0.86 24.77 -2.23
C ALA A 211 -0.87 23.67 -1.13
N ILE A 212 -0.34 23.98 0.05
CA ILE A 212 -0.38 23.02 1.17
C ILE A 212 -1.82 22.62 1.52
N ASP A 213 -2.78 23.54 1.39
CA ASP A 213 -4.19 23.27 1.66
C ASP A 213 -4.76 22.21 0.72
N GLU A 214 -4.41 22.22 -0.55
CA GLU A 214 -4.79 21.19 -1.52
C GLU A 214 -4.29 19.80 -1.06
N ALA A 215 -3.02 19.72 -0.71
CA ALA A 215 -2.43 18.47 -0.23
C ALA A 215 -3.00 17.96 1.11
N ILE A 216 -3.44 18.87 2.00
CA ILE A 216 -3.99 18.50 3.32
C ILE A 216 -5.45 18.05 3.21
N ASN A 217 -6.20 18.65 2.31
CA ASN A 217 -7.63 18.41 2.17
C ASN A 217 -7.96 17.23 1.27
N THR A 218 -6.99 16.75 0.50
CA THR A 218 -7.12 15.58 -0.38
C THR A 218 -6.38 14.39 0.22
N TYR A 219 -7.12 13.35 0.60
CA TYR A 219 -6.54 12.07 0.97
C TYR A 219 -6.50 11.18 -0.27
N LYS A 220 -5.32 10.71 -0.67
CA LYS A 220 -5.16 9.89 -1.87
C LYS A 220 -5.34 8.42 -1.53
N VAL A 221 -6.37 7.82 -2.07
CA VAL A 221 -6.65 6.38 -2.07
C VAL A 221 -6.43 5.81 -3.47
N VAL A 222 -6.44 4.50 -3.60
CA VAL A 222 -6.41 3.83 -4.92
C VAL A 222 -7.71 4.17 -5.65
N ASP A 223 -7.61 4.75 -6.84
CA ASP A 223 -8.78 4.97 -7.70
C ASP A 223 -9.19 3.62 -8.33
N GLN A 224 -10.45 3.25 -8.14
CA GLN A 224 -10.99 2.02 -8.70
C GLN A 224 -10.94 1.95 -10.23
N ASN A 225 -10.77 3.09 -10.89
CA ASN A 225 -10.63 3.22 -12.33
C ASN A 225 -9.18 3.43 -12.78
N GLU A 226 -8.18 3.29 -11.89
CA GLU A 226 -6.78 3.45 -12.31
C GLU A 226 -6.30 2.23 -13.12
N GLY A 227 -5.39 2.48 -14.08
CA GLY A 227 -4.89 1.44 -14.99
C GLY A 227 -4.21 0.24 -14.33
N LEU A 228 -3.77 0.35 -13.07
CA LEU A 228 -3.24 -0.80 -12.32
C LEU A 228 -4.34 -1.76 -11.87
N ILE A 229 -5.55 -1.29 -11.61
CA ILE A 229 -6.71 -2.14 -11.33
C ILE A 229 -7.06 -2.95 -12.60
N ASP A 230 -7.15 -2.28 -13.75
CA ASP A 230 -7.38 -2.95 -15.04
C ASP A 230 -6.27 -3.96 -15.35
N THR A 231 -5.02 -3.61 -15.04
CA THR A 231 -3.87 -4.50 -15.21
C THR A 231 -4.02 -5.75 -14.35
N ALA A 232 -4.40 -5.61 -13.07
CA ALA A 232 -4.61 -6.75 -12.18
C ALA A 232 -5.72 -7.68 -12.71
N PHE A 233 -6.85 -7.13 -13.16
CA PHE A 233 -7.91 -7.92 -13.81
C PHE A 233 -7.43 -8.63 -15.06
N ALA A 234 -6.70 -7.95 -15.95
CA ALA A 234 -6.18 -8.54 -17.19
C ALA A 234 -5.19 -9.69 -16.94
N LEU A 235 -4.41 -9.61 -15.87
CA LEU A 235 -3.52 -10.70 -15.41
C LEU A 235 -4.28 -11.85 -14.74
N GLY A 236 -5.60 -11.73 -14.57
CA GLY A 236 -6.44 -12.72 -13.90
C GLY A 236 -6.25 -12.75 -12.40
N ILE A 237 -5.71 -11.70 -11.79
CA ILE A 237 -5.59 -11.56 -10.34
C ILE A 237 -6.98 -11.28 -9.75
N TYR A 238 -7.34 -11.96 -8.67
CA TYR A 238 -8.55 -11.61 -7.92
C TYR A 238 -8.26 -10.38 -7.04
N ILE A 239 -8.95 -9.28 -7.30
CA ILE A 239 -8.75 -8.01 -6.58
C ILE A 239 -10.02 -7.49 -5.89
N GLY A 240 -10.99 -8.35 -5.69
CA GLY A 240 -12.26 -8.00 -5.07
C GLY A 240 -13.47 -8.44 -5.90
N THR A 241 -14.65 -8.06 -5.45
CA THR A 241 -15.90 -8.45 -6.14
C THR A 241 -16.06 -7.75 -7.47
N THR A 242 -16.31 -8.53 -8.48
CA THR A 242 -17.11 -8.12 -9.64
C THR A 242 -18.57 -8.24 -9.30
#